data_4a5ffd67e7ba6b33f1e38fba53f90835
#
_entry.id   4a5ffd67e7ba6b33f1e38fba53f90835
#
_cell.length_a   1.000
_cell.length_b   1.000
_cell.length_c   1.000
_cell.angle_alpha   90.00
_cell.angle_beta   90.00
_cell.angle_gamma   90.00
#
_symmetry.space_group_name_H-M   'P 1'
#
loop_
_entity.id
_entity.type
_entity.pdbx_description
1 polymer ?
#
loop_
_entity_poly.entity_id
_entity_poly.type
_entity_poly.pdbx_seq_one_letter_code
_entity_poly.pdbx_strand_id
1 'polypeptide(L)'
;MILLLGSTGYVGQAFAHELQRRGQEFSAPTRKELDYTCFDAFLKLLRGRRPHFVVNAAGYTGKPNVDACETARADTLQGNTLVPQMLAHACALENIPWGHVSSGCIFSGAKVTEGGATRIEKDLTVPAIHDLFLKSPEMFSGFSESDVPNFSFRAPPCSFYSGTKALGEEAIEGVGQSYIWRLRIPFDQFNNQRNYLSKIQNYAKVYENINSLSHRGDFVRACLDLWEKRAPFGIYNVTNPGAVSTIEVIELVRRILKPNRAFEFWRSDEEFYRFAAKAPRSNCIIDVSKILATGVQLRPVRDALEDSLKKWC
;
A
#
# COMPACT_ATOMS: atom_id res chain seq x y z
N MET A 1 -19.36 1.00 -17.51
CA MET A 1 -19.28 1.71 -16.20
C MET A 1 -18.42 0.91 -15.23
N ILE A 2 -17.50 1.55 -14.50
CA ILE A 2 -16.73 0.98 -13.38
C ILE A 2 -17.46 1.27 -12.06
N LEU A 3 -17.48 0.31 -11.14
CA LEU A 3 -17.97 0.53 -9.77
C LEU A 3 -16.78 0.75 -8.82
N LEU A 4 -16.71 1.93 -8.19
CA LEU A 4 -15.64 2.29 -7.24
C LEU A 4 -16.16 2.29 -5.81
N LEU A 5 -15.66 1.38 -4.98
CA LEU A 5 -15.94 1.33 -3.54
C LEU A 5 -14.82 2.03 -2.75
N GLY A 6 -15.21 2.77 -1.70
CA GLY A 6 -14.25 3.51 -0.86
C GLY A 6 -13.74 4.81 -1.47
N SER A 7 -14.49 5.43 -2.37
CA SER A 7 -14.15 6.68 -3.09
C SER A 7 -13.85 7.88 -2.17
N THR A 8 -14.35 7.89 -0.94
CA THR A 8 -14.09 8.96 0.05
C THR A 8 -12.76 8.81 0.78
N GLY A 9 -12.10 7.64 0.64
CA GLY A 9 -10.79 7.37 1.23
C GLY A 9 -9.65 8.00 0.46
N TYR A 10 -8.44 8.09 1.08
CA TYR A 10 -7.25 8.72 0.48
C TYR A 10 -6.88 8.11 -0.88
N VAL A 11 -6.87 6.79 -1.00
CA VAL A 11 -6.58 6.11 -2.27
C VAL A 11 -7.80 6.13 -3.21
N GLY A 12 -9.01 5.97 -2.67
CA GLY A 12 -10.23 5.99 -3.47
C GLY A 12 -10.49 7.32 -4.18
N GLN A 13 -10.17 8.46 -3.54
CA GLN A 13 -10.21 9.77 -4.20
C GLN A 13 -9.29 9.85 -5.41
N ALA A 14 -8.11 9.24 -5.34
CA ALA A 14 -7.20 9.20 -6.48
C ALA A 14 -7.75 8.33 -7.64
N PHE A 15 -8.41 7.20 -7.33
CA PHE A 15 -9.12 6.43 -8.35
C PHE A 15 -10.23 7.25 -9.01
N ALA A 16 -11.07 7.93 -8.22
CA ALA A 16 -12.15 8.77 -8.76
C ALA A 16 -11.60 9.85 -9.69
N HIS A 17 -10.56 10.55 -9.28
CA HIS A 17 -9.89 11.57 -10.08
C HIS A 17 -9.30 11.00 -11.38
N GLU A 18 -8.62 9.86 -11.33
CA GLU A 18 -7.99 9.25 -12.50
C GLU A 18 -9.05 8.70 -13.49
N LEU A 19 -10.13 8.09 -12.99
CA LEU A 19 -11.25 7.65 -13.83
C LEU A 19 -11.91 8.83 -14.55
N GLN A 20 -12.10 9.94 -13.84
CA GLN A 20 -12.61 11.19 -14.42
C GLN A 20 -11.66 11.75 -15.49
N ARG A 21 -10.36 11.79 -15.21
CA ARG A 21 -9.30 12.24 -16.16
C ARG A 21 -9.29 11.40 -17.43
N ARG A 22 -9.55 10.07 -17.33
CA ARG A 22 -9.65 9.16 -18.48
C ARG A 22 -10.99 9.26 -19.22
N GLY A 23 -11.95 10.08 -18.76
CA GLY A 23 -13.32 10.08 -19.29
C GLY A 23 -14.06 8.77 -19.11
N GLN A 24 -13.62 7.95 -18.14
CA GLN A 24 -14.20 6.64 -17.87
C GLN A 24 -15.45 6.79 -17.03
N GLU A 25 -16.59 6.28 -17.54
CA GLU A 25 -17.83 6.24 -16.78
C GLU A 25 -17.68 5.37 -15.53
N PHE A 26 -18.00 5.92 -14.35
CA PHE A 26 -17.98 5.20 -13.10
C PHE A 26 -19.08 5.63 -12.13
N SER A 27 -19.41 4.72 -11.21
CA SER A 27 -20.29 4.96 -10.07
C SER A 27 -19.50 4.74 -8.79
N ALA A 28 -19.64 5.65 -7.82
CA ALA A 28 -18.87 5.63 -6.58
C ALA A 28 -19.78 5.81 -5.35
N PRO A 29 -20.66 4.83 -5.05
CA PRO A 29 -21.60 4.95 -3.95
C PRO A 29 -20.88 5.02 -2.61
N THR A 30 -21.37 5.91 -1.73
CA THR A 30 -20.94 5.95 -0.34
C THR A 30 -21.61 4.80 0.46
N ARG A 31 -21.07 4.49 1.66
CA ARG A 31 -21.70 3.50 2.55
C ARG A 31 -23.13 3.85 2.98
N LYS A 32 -23.51 5.12 2.94
CA LYS A 32 -24.87 5.56 3.24
C LYS A 32 -25.85 5.24 2.11
N GLU A 33 -25.37 5.28 0.87
CA GLU A 33 -26.17 4.99 -0.33
C GLU A 33 -26.21 3.50 -0.62
N LEU A 34 -25.13 2.78 -0.28
CA LEU A 34 -25.00 1.34 -0.46
C LEU A 34 -24.20 0.74 0.70
N ASP A 35 -24.85 -0.07 1.49
CA ASP A 35 -24.14 -0.92 2.45
C ASP A 35 -23.50 -2.12 1.73
N TYR A 36 -22.33 -1.88 1.16
CA TYR A 36 -21.54 -2.93 0.51
C TYR A 36 -20.84 -3.89 1.51
N THR A 37 -21.16 -3.79 2.81
CA THR A 37 -20.80 -4.81 3.81
C THR A 37 -21.89 -5.88 3.94
N CYS A 38 -23.05 -5.67 3.30
CA CYS A 38 -24.15 -6.63 3.19
C CYS A 38 -24.07 -7.33 1.83
N PHE A 39 -23.91 -8.65 1.85
CA PHE A 39 -23.76 -9.47 0.65
C PHE A 39 -24.93 -9.30 -0.33
N ASP A 40 -26.18 -9.44 0.17
CA ASP A 40 -27.37 -9.38 -0.68
C ASP A 40 -27.57 -7.99 -1.32
N ALA A 41 -27.27 -6.92 -0.56
CA ALA A 41 -27.36 -5.56 -1.06
C ALA A 41 -26.33 -5.33 -2.18
N PHE A 42 -25.10 -5.81 -1.99
CA PHE A 42 -24.04 -5.69 -2.98
C PHE A 42 -24.34 -6.53 -4.23
N LEU A 43 -24.76 -7.79 -4.05
CA LEU A 43 -25.14 -8.69 -5.15
C LEU A 43 -26.31 -8.11 -5.99
N LYS A 44 -27.33 -7.56 -5.32
CA LYS A 44 -28.46 -6.89 -5.99
C LYS A 44 -27.98 -5.69 -6.82
N LEU A 45 -27.03 -4.92 -6.32
CA LEU A 45 -26.44 -3.81 -7.05
C LEU A 45 -25.69 -4.31 -8.30
N LEU A 46 -24.85 -5.34 -8.17
CA LEU A 46 -24.11 -5.92 -9.30
C LEU A 46 -25.07 -6.39 -10.39
N ARG A 47 -26.15 -7.10 -10.04
CA ARG A 47 -27.18 -7.56 -10.96
C ARG A 47 -27.93 -6.43 -11.65
N GLY A 48 -28.24 -5.36 -10.91
CA GLY A 48 -28.98 -4.23 -11.45
C GLY A 48 -28.14 -3.29 -12.32
N ARG A 49 -26.87 -3.08 -11.97
CA ARG A 49 -26.00 -2.11 -12.69
C ARG A 49 -25.04 -2.73 -13.69
N ARG A 50 -24.74 -4.03 -13.56
CA ARG A 50 -23.82 -4.76 -14.44
C ARG A 50 -22.52 -4.01 -14.75
N PRO A 51 -21.74 -3.60 -13.74
CA PRO A 51 -20.47 -2.94 -13.99
C PRO A 51 -19.52 -3.90 -14.73
N HIS A 52 -18.72 -3.37 -15.65
CA HIS A 52 -17.73 -4.21 -16.34
C HIS A 52 -16.45 -4.42 -15.52
N PHE A 53 -16.26 -3.64 -14.46
CA PHE A 53 -15.16 -3.78 -13.50
C PHE A 53 -15.54 -3.19 -12.15
N VAL A 54 -15.08 -3.80 -11.07
CA VAL A 54 -15.24 -3.28 -9.69
C VAL A 54 -13.87 -2.94 -9.12
N VAL A 55 -13.71 -1.75 -8.54
CA VAL A 55 -12.53 -1.34 -7.78
C VAL A 55 -12.89 -1.25 -6.30
N ASN A 56 -12.24 -2.04 -5.46
CA ASN A 56 -12.34 -1.93 -4.01
C ASN A 56 -11.12 -1.21 -3.42
N ALA A 57 -11.27 0.09 -3.17
CA ALA A 57 -10.34 0.92 -2.42
C ALA A 57 -10.77 1.12 -0.94
N ALA A 58 -11.82 0.42 -0.49
CA ALA A 58 -12.24 0.42 0.90
C ALA A 58 -11.37 -0.51 1.75
N GLY A 59 -11.18 -0.14 2.99
CA GLY A 59 -10.43 -0.89 3.99
C GLY A 59 -10.38 -0.12 5.30
N TYR A 60 -9.84 -0.74 6.34
CA TYR A 60 -9.66 -0.12 7.66
C TYR A 60 -8.18 0.01 7.99
N THR A 61 -7.71 1.23 8.24
CA THR A 61 -6.30 1.53 8.51
C THR A 61 -6.07 2.20 9.86
N GLY A 62 -7.11 2.23 10.72
CA GLY A 62 -7.08 2.94 12.00
C GLY A 62 -7.05 4.47 11.87
N LYS A 63 -7.35 5.16 12.96
CA LYS A 63 -7.20 6.61 13.11
C LYS A 63 -6.60 6.90 14.49
N PRO A 64 -5.54 7.69 14.62
CA PRO A 64 -4.83 8.44 13.57
C PRO A 64 -3.91 7.57 12.68
N ASN A 65 -3.54 6.39 13.13
CA ASN A 65 -2.62 5.47 12.44
C ASN A 65 -2.97 4.00 12.72
N VAL A 66 -2.12 3.06 12.30
CA VAL A 66 -2.33 1.62 12.42
C VAL A 66 -2.36 1.11 13.88
N ASP A 67 -1.86 1.87 14.86
CA ASP A 67 -1.93 1.48 16.27
C ASP A 67 -3.37 1.32 16.76
N ALA A 68 -4.31 2.08 16.19
CA ALA A 68 -5.73 1.93 16.51
C ALA A 68 -6.31 0.57 16.07
N CYS A 69 -5.67 -0.11 15.14
CA CYS A 69 -6.09 -1.45 14.71
C CYS A 69 -5.87 -2.50 15.80
N GLU A 70 -4.94 -2.27 16.74
CA GLU A 70 -4.67 -3.19 17.86
C GLU A 70 -5.84 -3.25 18.85
N THR A 71 -6.62 -2.19 18.95
CA THR A 71 -7.80 -2.08 19.82
C THR A 71 -9.10 -2.23 19.04
N ALA A 72 -9.21 -1.69 17.83
CA ALA A 72 -10.39 -1.81 16.96
C ALA A 72 -10.32 -3.07 16.08
N ARG A 73 -10.11 -4.24 16.71
CA ARG A 73 -9.85 -5.50 16.00
C ARG A 73 -11.03 -5.96 15.15
N ALA A 74 -12.26 -5.82 15.63
CA ALA A 74 -13.47 -6.17 14.88
C ALA A 74 -13.60 -5.38 13.59
N ASP A 75 -13.47 -4.04 13.65
CA ASP A 75 -13.54 -3.17 12.48
C ASP A 75 -12.39 -3.45 11.50
N THR A 76 -11.20 -3.76 12.04
CA THR A 76 -10.02 -4.07 11.24
C THR A 76 -10.20 -5.38 10.48
N LEU A 77 -10.68 -6.44 11.16
CA LEU A 77 -10.98 -7.73 10.53
C LEU A 77 -12.11 -7.59 9.49
N GLN A 78 -13.20 -6.92 9.88
CA GLN A 78 -14.32 -6.66 8.99
C GLN A 78 -13.87 -5.97 7.70
N GLY A 79 -13.15 -4.84 7.83
CA GLY A 79 -12.79 -4.01 6.67
C GLY A 79 -11.68 -4.60 5.79
N ASN A 80 -10.76 -5.39 6.34
CA ASN A 80 -9.59 -5.86 5.64
C ASN A 80 -9.64 -7.32 5.19
N THR A 81 -10.56 -8.12 5.77
CA THR A 81 -10.69 -9.55 5.47
C THR A 81 -12.10 -9.90 5.02
N LEU A 82 -13.12 -9.67 5.87
CA LEU A 82 -14.47 -10.16 5.59
C LEU A 82 -15.15 -9.44 4.43
N VAL A 83 -15.05 -8.11 4.38
CA VAL A 83 -15.61 -7.33 3.26
C VAL A 83 -14.94 -7.69 1.93
N PRO A 84 -13.60 -7.70 1.77
CA PRO A 84 -12.97 -8.16 0.54
C PRO A 84 -13.39 -9.57 0.12
N GLN A 85 -13.46 -10.52 1.05
CA GLN A 85 -13.88 -11.89 0.78
C GLN A 85 -15.32 -11.95 0.25
N MET A 86 -16.23 -11.22 0.88
CA MET A 86 -17.63 -11.13 0.46
C MET A 86 -17.76 -10.49 -0.93
N LEU A 87 -17.01 -9.40 -1.21
CA LEU A 87 -16.99 -8.75 -2.52
C LEU A 87 -16.47 -9.69 -3.63
N ALA A 88 -15.40 -10.45 -3.32
CA ALA A 88 -14.85 -11.45 -4.23
C ALA A 88 -15.90 -12.48 -4.64
N HIS A 89 -16.63 -13.05 -3.66
CA HIS A 89 -17.67 -14.03 -3.91
C HIS A 89 -18.82 -13.46 -4.77
N ALA A 90 -19.29 -12.26 -4.44
CA ALA A 90 -20.36 -11.62 -5.22
C ALA A 90 -19.92 -11.32 -6.66
N CYS A 91 -18.68 -10.83 -6.85
CA CYS A 91 -18.12 -10.59 -8.17
C CYS A 91 -17.96 -11.91 -8.97
N ALA A 92 -17.48 -12.99 -8.30
CA ALA A 92 -17.34 -14.31 -8.94
C ALA A 92 -18.70 -14.89 -9.39
N LEU A 93 -19.75 -14.79 -8.55
CA LEU A 93 -21.11 -15.25 -8.90
C LEU A 93 -21.69 -14.54 -10.14
N GLU A 94 -21.39 -13.27 -10.30
CA GLU A 94 -21.87 -12.47 -11.44
C GLU A 94 -20.88 -12.43 -12.61
N ASN A 95 -19.75 -13.16 -12.48
CA ASN A 95 -18.66 -13.18 -13.47
C ASN A 95 -18.13 -11.77 -13.82
N ILE A 96 -18.05 -10.90 -12.80
CA ILE A 96 -17.56 -9.53 -12.93
C ILE A 96 -16.12 -9.46 -12.43
N PRO A 97 -15.15 -9.04 -13.26
CA PRO A 97 -13.77 -8.86 -12.84
C PRO A 97 -13.65 -7.69 -11.87
N TRP A 98 -12.69 -7.79 -10.94
CA TRP A 98 -12.51 -6.78 -9.92
C TRP A 98 -11.06 -6.62 -9.48
N GLY A 99 -10.77 -5.50 -8.80
CA GLY A 99 -9.47 -5.22 -8.24
C GLY A 99 -9.58 -4.74 -6.79
N HIS A 100 -8.69 -5.24 -5.92
CA HIS A 100 -8.65 -4.92 -4.50
C HIS A 100 -7.34 -4.26 -4.10
N VAL A 101 -7.43 -3.13 -3.38
CA VAL A 101 -6.27 -2.46 -2.77
C VAL A 101 -5.87 -3.19 -1.49
N SER A 102 -4.81 -3.98 -1.59
CA SER A 102 -4.14 -4.61 -0.47
C SER A 102 -2.91 -3.82 -0.03
N SER A 103 -1.98 -4.43 0.69
CA SER A 103 -0.83 -3.72 1.25
C SER A 103 0.43 -4.59 1.30
N GLY A 104 1.57 -4.03 0.90
CA GLY A 104 2.88 -4.65 1.10
C GLY A 104 3.33 -4.72 2.56
N CYS A 105 2.54 -4.20 3.53
CA CYS A 105 2.85 -4.29 4.95
C CYS A 105 2.78 -5.73 5.53
N ILE A 106 2.48 -6.71 4.70
CA ILE A 106 2.52 -8.14 5.04
C ILE A 106 3.97 -8.69 5.00
N PHE A 107 4.93 -7.85 4.61
CA PHE A 107 6.36 -8.17 4.63
C PHE A 107 7.12 -7.26 5.58
N SER A 108 8.25 -7.76 6.11
CA SER A 108 9.25 -6.97 6.84
C SER A 108 10.65 -7.37 6.37
N GLY A 109 11.52 -6.36 6.13
CA GLY A 109 12.89 -6.57 5.71
C GLY A 109 13.10 -6.53 4.21
N ALA A 110 14.19 -7.13 3.79
CA ALA A 110 14.61 -7.27 2.40
C ALA A 110 15.40 -8.55 2.18
N LYS A 111 15.58 -8.96 0.94
CA LYS A 111 16.53 -9.98 0.55
C LYS A 111 17.89 -9.31 0.31
N VAL A 112 18.94 -9.80 0.96
CA VAL A 112 20.31 -9.29 0.82
C VAL A 112 21.18 -10.36 0.21
N THR A 113 21.86 -10.03 -0.88
CA THR A 113 22.76 -10.95 -1.59
C THR A 113 24.20 -10.52 -1.38
N GLU A 114 24.98 -11.37 -0.70
CA GLU A 114 26.41 -11.19 -0.45
C GLU A 114 27.16 -12.46 -0.84
N GLY A 115 28.25 -12.34 -1.59
CA GLY A 115 29.07 -13.49 -1.99
C GLY A 115 28.33 -14.59 -2.74
N GLY A 116 27.23 -14.25 -3.45
CA GLY A 116 26.38 -15.21 -4.15
C GLY A 116 25.32 -15.92 -3.30
N ALA A 117 25.29 -15.66 -1.99
CA ALA A 117 24.26 -16.17 -1.08
C ALA A 117 23.21 -15.08 -0.78
N THR A 118 21.93 -15.48 -0.85
CA THR A 118 20.81 -14.57 -0.52
C THR A 118 20.21 -14.97 0.83
N ARG A 119 20.05 -14.00 1.73
CA ARG A 119 19.35 -14.15 3.00
C ARG A 119 18.25 -13.11 3.14
N ILE A 120 17.27 -13.38 3.99
CA ILE A 120 16.25 -12.38 4.38
C ILE A 120 16.76 -11.66 5.62
N GLU A 121 16.96 -10.35 5.48
CA GLU A 121 17.24 -9.45 6.60
C GLU A 121 15.94 -8.78 7.01
N LYS A 122 15.44 -9.11 8.22
CA LYS A 122 14.14 -8.61 8.71
C LYS A 122 14.23 -7.22 9.30
N ASP A 123 15.37 -6.86 9.86
CA ASP A 123 15.60 -5.58 10.52
C ASP A 123 16.58 -4.72 9.71
N LEU A 124 16.01 -3.78 8.97
CA LEU A 124 16.77 -2.83 8.14
C LEU A 124 17.30 -1.63 8.94
N THR A 125 17.04 -1.56 10.27
CA THR A 125 17.56 -0.52 11.15
C THR A 125 18.93 -0.88 11.76
N VAL A 126 19.32 -2.15 11.69
CA VAL A 126 20.67 -2.59 12.13
C VAL A 126 21.72 -1.74 11.41
N PRO A 127 22.61 -1.01 12.15
CA PRO A 127 23.52 -0.06 11.53
C PRO A 127 24.35 -0.61 10.37
N ALA A 128 24.88 -1.82 10.50
CA ALA A 128 25.66 -2.46 9.43
C ALA A 128 24.82 -2.72 8.17
N ILE A 129 23.54 -3.08 8.31
CA ILE A 129 22.61 -3.32 7.19
C ILE A 129 22.20 -2.01 6.56
N HIS A 130 21.89 -1.01 7.38
CA HIS A 130 21.55 0.33 6.92
C HIS A 130 22.70 0.97 6.13
N ASP A 131 23.92 0.90 6.67
CA ASP A 131 25.13 1.40 6.00
C ASP A 131 25.41 0.65 4.69
N LEU A 132 25.17 -0.66 4.66
CA LEU A 132 25.30 -1.48 3.46
C LEU A 132 24.29 -1.01 2.39
N PHE A 133 23.03 -0.76 2.77
CA PHE A 133 22.03 -0.25 1.83
C PHE A 133 22.43 1.10 1.22
N LEU A 134 22.94 2.02 2.03
CA LEU A 134 23.37 3.34 1.54
C LEU A 134 24.57 3.27 0.59
N LYS A 135 25.47 2.28 0.79
CA LYS A 135 26.69 2.12 -0.03
C LYS A 135 26.47 1.26 -1.26
N SER A 136 25.64 0.23 -1.15
CA SER A 136 25.46 -0.83 -2.16
C SER A 136 24.01 -1.29 -2.25
N PRO A 137 23.07 -0.37 -2.62
CA PRO A 137 21.64 -0.68 -2.68
C PRO A 137 21.31 -1.82 -3.67
N GLU A 138 22.18 -2.09 -4.65
CA GLU A 138 22.03 -3.19 -5.61
C GLU A 138 22.13 -4.58 -4.98
N MET A 139 22.70 -4.69 -3.78
CA MET A 139 22.73 -5.94 -3.02
C MET A 139 21.38 -6.28 -2.41
N PHE A 140 20.45 -5.32 -2.39
CA PHE A 140 19.12 -5.48 -1.81
C PHE A 140 18.08 -5.73 -2.90
N SER A 141 17.28 -6.77 -2.70
CA SER A 141 16.11 -7.03 -3.54
C SER A 141 14.84 -7.14 -2.68
N GLY A 142 13.70 -6.85 -3.30
CA GLY A 142 12.41 -6.84 -2.63
C GLY A 142 11.72 -8.19 -2.58
N PHE A 143 10.63 -8.26 -1.82
CA PHE A 143 9.72 -9.40 -1.84
C PHE A 143 8.85 -9.34 -3.10
N SER A 144 8.82 -10.43 -3.83
CA SER A 144 7.97 -10.64 -5.01
C SER A 144 6.57 -11.10 -4.61
N GLU A 145 5.68 -11.23 -5.58
CA GLU A 145 4.32 -11.74 -5.35
C GLU A 145 4.28 -13.22 -4.97
N SER A 146 5.32 -13.99 -5.31
CA SER A 146 5.45 -15.42 -4.98
C SER A 146 6.06 -15.66 -3.59
N ASP A 147 6.59 -14.64 -2.94
CA ASP A 147 7.14 -14.77 -1.59
C ASP A 147 6.03 -14.93 -0.55
N VAL A 148 6.24 -15.82 0.40
CA VAL A 148 5.32 -16.02 1.52
C VAL A 148 5.40 -14.82 2.46
N PRO A 149 4.25 -14.20 2.85
CA PRO A 149 4.23 -13.11 3.81
C PRO A 149 4.92 -13.48 5.12
N ASN A 150 5.95 -12.69 5.49
CA ASN A 150 6.77 -12.91 6.68
C ASN A 150 6.46 -11.96 7.84
N PHE A 151 5.38 -11.16 7.71
CA PHE A 151 4.88 -10.22 8.72
C PHE A 151 3.34 -10.31 8.77
N SER A 152 2.83 -11.46 9.22
CA SER A 152 1.43 -11.84 9.21
C SER A 152 1.09 -12.65 10.47
N PHE A 153 -0.18 -13.02 10.65
CA PHE A 153 -0.58 -13.90 11.76
C PHE A 153 0.10 -15.29 11.71
N ARG A 154 0.49 -15.75 10.52
CA ARG A 154 1.25 -17.01 10.35
C ARG A 154 2.75 -16.85 10.63
N ALA A 155 3.26 -15.62 10.60
CA ALA A 155 4.67 -15.29 10.80
C ALA A 155 4.81 -14.07 11.75
N PRO A 156 4.50 -14.26 13.06
CA PRO A 156 4.65 -13.20 14.05
C PRO A 156 6.13 -12.85 14.32
N PRO A 157 6.39 -11.65 14.92
CA PRO A 157 5.43 -10.62 15.30
C PRO A 157 4.90 -9.85 14.09
N CYS A 158 3.64 -9.40 14.15
CA CYS A 158 3.06 -8.51 13.16
C CYS A 158 2.04 -7.57 13.83
N SER A 159 1.69 -6.46 13.16
CA SER A 159 0.54 -5.65 13.57
C SER A 159 -0.76 -6.37 13.23
N PHE A 160 -1.82 -6.10 14.00
CA PHE A 160 -3.14 -6.65 13.67
C PHE A 160 -3.61 -6.23 12.27
N TYR A 161 -3.27 -5.00 11.87
CA TYR A 161 -3.50 -4.52 10.50
C TYR A 161 -2.83 -5.41 9.45
N SER A 162 -1.53 -5.71 9.61
CA SER A 162 -0.78 -6.53 8.65
C SER A 162 -1.33 -7.97 8.60
N GLY A 163 -1.63 -8.53 9.76
CA GLY A 163 -2.24 -9.87 9.85
C GLY A 163 -3.58 -9.95 9.12
N THR A 164 -4.46 -8.94 9.29
CA THR A 164 -5.76 -8.91 8.60
C THR A 164 -5.65 -8.66 7.11
N LYS A 165 -4.63 -7.91 6.64
CA LYS A 165 -4.36 -7.73 5.21
C LYS A 165 -3.87 -9.02 4.56
N ALA A 166 -2.95 -9.75 5.20
CA ALA A 166 -2.49 -11.04 4.71
C ALA A 166 -3.64 -12.06 4.65
N LEU A 167 -4.45 -12.16 5.73
CA LEU A 167 -5.62 -13.04 5.77
C LEU A 167 -6.66 -12.66 4.72
N GLY A 168 -6.83 -11.36 4.43
CA GLY A 168 -7.71 -10.87 3.36
C GLY A 168 -7.24 -11.32 1.99
N GLU A 169 -5.94 -11.27 1.68
CA GLU A 169 -5.38 -11.80 0.44
C GLU A 169 -5.61 -13.32 0.32
N GLU A 170 -5.33 -14.09 1.38
CA GLU A 170 -5.58 -15.54 1.41
C GLU A 170 -7.06 -15.87 1.15
N ALA A 171 -7.99 -15.06 1.66
CA ALA A 171 -9.43 -15.29 1.53
C ALA A 171 -9.98 -14.98 0.12
N ILE A 172 -9.24 -14.24 -0.71
CA ILE A 172 -9.69 -13.82 -2.05
C ILE A 172 -8.82 -14.38 -3.18
N GLU A 173 -7.65 -14.92 -2.87
CA GLU A 173 -6.76 -15.51 -3.87
C GLU A 173 -7.45 -16.69 -4.59
N GLY A 174 -7.41 -16.66 -5.91
CA GLY A 174 -8.06 -17.70 -6.73
C GLY A 174 -9.58 -17.59 -6.82
N VAL A 175 -10.21 -16.60 -6.21
CA VAL A 175 -11.66 -16.38 -6.29
C VAL A 175 -12.01 -15.48 -7.46
N GLY A 176 -12.56 -16.05 -8.52
CA GLY A 176 -12.99 -15.31 -9.71
C GLY A 176 -11.86 -14.60 -10.46
N GLN A 177 -12.21 -13.55 -11.17
CA GLN A 177 -11.28 -12.72 -11.95
C GLN A 177 -10.84 -11.53 -11.11
N SER A 178 -9.73 -11.66 -10.35
CA SER A 178 -9.31 -10.66 -9.38
C SER A 178 -7.89 -10.14 -9.59
N TYR A 179 -7.73 -8.84 -9.44
CA TYR A 179 -6.43 -8.22 -9.16
C TYR A 179 -6.31 -7.92 -7.68
N ILE A 180 -5.18 -8.25 -7.06
CA ILE A 180 -4.81 -7.87 -5.70
C ILE A 180 -3.63 -6.91 -5.81
N TRP A 181 -3.84 -5.62 -5.50
CA TRP A 181 -2.83 -4.58 -5.65
C TRP A 181 -2.22 -4.21 -4.30
N ARG A 182 -0.96 -4.60 -4.07
CA ARG A 182 -0.24 -4.29 -2.84
C ARG A 182 0.34 -2.89 -2.90
N LEU A 183 -0.28 -1.98 -2.16
CA LEU A 183 0.16 -0.60 -1.94
C LEU A 183 1.17 -0.53 -0.79
N ARG A 184 2.14 0.41 -0.85
CA ARG A 184 3.07 0.62 0.24
C ARG A 184 3.26 2.10 0.55
N ILE A 185 3.06 2.51 1.81
CA ILE A 185 3.32 3.87 2.34
C ILE A 185 3.00 4.96 1.31
N PRO A 186 1.71 5.28 1.06
CA PRO A 186 1.32 6.16 -0.02
C PRO A 186 1.72 7.61 0.24
N PHE A 187 2.17 8.29 -0.80
CA PHE A 187 2.50 9.71 -0.81
C PHE A 187 2.07 10.40 -2.11
N ASP A 188 1.98 11.71 -2.10
CA ASP A 188 1.79 12.59 -3.26
C ASP A 188 2.17 14.04 -2.90
N GLN A 189 1.83 14.99 -3.78
CA GLN A 189 2.13 16.41 -3.63
C GLN A 189 1.17 17.18 -2.72
N PHE A 190 0.08 16.58 -2.22
CA PHE A 190 -0.95 17.29 -1.47
C PHE A 190 -0.79 17.10 0.03
N ASN A 191 -0.92 18.19 0.81
CA ASN A 191 -0.92 18.09 2.25
C ASN A 191 -2.17 17.33 2.74
N ASN A 192 -1.97 16.15 3.31
CA ASN A 192 -3.03 15.28 3.80
C ASN A 192 -2.54 14.42 4.97
N GLN A 193 -3.38 14.23 5.99
CA GLN A 193 -3.06 13.42 7.17
C GLN A 193 -2.67 11.96 6.85
N ARG A 194 -3.05 11.44 5.67
CA ARG A 194 -2.70 10.09 5.21
C ARG A 194 -1.44 10.06 4.37
N ASN A 195 -1.00 11.21 3.86
CA ASN A 195 0.19 11.33 3.04
C ASN A 195 1.46 11.16 3.89
N TYR A 196 2.37 10.28 3.45
CA TYR A 196 3.65 10.05 4.11
C TYR A 196 4.48 11.32 4.22
N LEU A 197 4.54 12.14 3.16
CA LEU A 197 5.29 13.38 3.15
C LEU A 197 4.72 14.41 4.14
N SER A 198 3.39 14.48 4.31
CA SER A 198 2.78 15.31 5.36
C SER A 198 3.14 14.81 6.75
N LYS A 199 3.07 13.49 6.97
CA LYS A 199 3.39 12.90 8.27
C LYS A 199 4.83 13.17 8.70
N ILE A 200 5.79 12.93 7.79
CA ILE A 200 7.21 13.10 8.11
C ILE A 200 7.54 14.57 8.43
N GLN A 201 6.87 15.51 7.79
CA GLN A 201 7.02 16.94 8.07
C GLN A 201 6.41 17.37 9.42
N ASN A 202 5.47 16.60 9.96
CA ASN A 202 4.74 16.93 11.20
C ASN A 202 5.15 16.10 12.42
N TYR A 203 5.91 15.02 12.26
CA TYR A 203 6.36 14.21 13.38
C TYR A 203 7.34 14.99 14.27
N ALA A 204 7.18 14.91 15.60
CA ALA A 204 8.14 15.49 16.54
C ALA A 204 9.52 14.84 16.41
N LYS A 205 9.53 13.50 16.34
CA LYS A 205 10.73 12.72 16.03
C LYS A 205 10.41 11.73 14.90
N VAL A 206 11.38 11.49 14.04
CA VAL A 206 11.27 10.62 12.86
C VAL A 206 11.90 9.27 13.17
N TYR A 207 11.31 8.22 12.65
CA TYR A 207 11.82 6.86 12.74
C TYR A 207 12.59 6.52 11.48
N GLU A 208 13.90 6.25 11.62
CA GLU A 208 14.73 5.85 10.49
C GLU A 208 14.43 4.43 10.07
N ASN A 209 14.19 4.24 8.79
CA ASN A 209 14.05 2.92 8.19
C ASN A 209 14.08 2.96 6.66
N ILE A 210 14.22 1.80 6.02
CA ILE A 210 14.25 1.64 4.57
C ILE A 210 12.93 1.06 4.09
N ASN A 211 12.33 1.66 3.06
CA ASN A 211 11.04 1.23 2.53
C ASN A 211 10.91 1.47 1.02
N SER A 212 10.16 0.58 0.37
CA SER A 212 9.49 0.91 -0.89
C SER A 212 8.29 1.81 -0.61
N LEU A 213 8.00 2.74 -1.52
CA LEU A 213 6.89 3.70 -1.39
C LEU A 213 6.03 3.69 -2.66
N SER A 214 4.75 4.03 -2.52
CA SER A 214 3.83 4.19 -3.66
C SER A 214 3.42 5.64 -3.81
N HIS A 215 3.79 6.28 -4.91
CA HIS A 215 3.17 7.55 -5.28
C HIS A 215 1.70 7.28 -5.65
N ARG A 216 0.78 7.92 -4.95
CA ARG A 216 -0.66 7.64 -5.00
C ARG A 216 -1.24 7.67 -6.42
N GLY A 217 -0.84 8.67 -7.22
CA GLY A 217 -1.28 8.79 -8.61
C GLY A 217 -0.68 7.71 -9.52
N ASP A 218 0.61 7.37 -9.34
CA ASP A 218 1.26 6.31 -10.12
C ASP A 218 0.64 4.94 -9.80
N PHE A 219 0.37 4.68 -8.52
CA PHE A 219 -0.33 3.47 -8.07
C PHE A 219 -1.68 3.29 -8.77
N VAL A 220 -2.52 4.32 -8.74
CA VAL A 220 -3.86 4.24 -9.33
C VAL A 220 -3.81 4.08 -10.85
N ARG A 221 -2.92 4.83 -11.54
CA ARG A 221 -2.71 4.66 -12.97
C ARG A 221 -2.30 3.23 -13.31
N ALA A 222 -1.31 2.70 -12.58
CA ALA A 222 -0.82 1.34 -12.79
C ALA A 222 -1.90 0.27 -12.58
N CYS A 223 -2.74 0.42 -11.54
CA CYS A 223 -3.87 -0.49 -11.30
C CYS A 223 -4.89 -0.48 -12.46
N LEU A 224 -5.23 0.69 -12.97
CA LEU A 224 -6.15 0.81 -14.11
C LEU A 224 -5.52 0.36 -15.43
N ASP A 225 -4.21 0.63 -15.62
CA ASP A 225 -3.47 0.17 -16.79
C ASP A 225 -3.39 -1.37 -16.86
N LEU A 226 -3.23 -2.06 -15.71
CA LEU A 226 -3.29 -3.52 -15.66
C LEU A 226 -4.65 -4.05 -16.21
N TRP A 227 -5.75 -3.42 -15.80
CA TRP A 227 -7.08 -3.75 -16.28
C TRP A 227 -7.24 -3.45 -17.78
N GLU A 228 -6.90 -2.25 -18.24
CA GLU A 228 -7.04 -1.82 -19.62
C GLU A 228 -6.18 -2.63 -20.60
N LYS A 229 -4.96 -3.00 -20.16
CA LYS A 229 -4.04 -3.88 -20.92
C LYS A 229 -4.43 -5.36 -20.85
N ARG A 230 -5.48 -5.71 -20.08
CA ARG A 230 -5.89 -7.11 -19.86
C ARG A 230 -4.73 -7.98 -19.34
N ALA A 231 -3.91 -7.42 -18.45
CA ALA A 231 -2.86 -8.19 -17.80
C ALA A 231 -3.46 -9.41 -17.08
N PRO A 232 -2.71 -10.51 -16.91
CA PRO A 232 -3.21 -11.69 -16.19
C PRO A 232 -3.71 -11.31 -14.78
N PHE A 233 -4.86 -11.86 -14.38
CA PHE A 233 -5.36 -11.69 -13.01
C PHE A 233 -4.37 -12.26 -11.99
N GLY A 234 -4.42 -11.77 -10.75
CA GLY A 234 -3.59 -12.21 -9.66
C GLY A 234 -3.03 -11.05 -8.83
N ILE A 235 -2.04 -11.37 -7.99
CA ILE A 235 -1.39 -10.42 -7.09
C ILE A 235 -0.36 -9.60 -7.86
N TYR A 236 -0.31 -8.29 -7.58
CA TYR A 236 0.70 -7.36 -8.09
C TYR A 236 1.21 -6.44 -6.98
N ASN A 237 2.50 -6.37 -6.84
CA ASN A 237 3.15 -5.34 -6.06
C ASN A 237 3.15 -4.03 -6.86
N VAL A 238 2.56 -2.97 -6.30
CA VAL A 238 2.39 -1.69 -7.00
C VAL A 238 3.03 -0.58 -6.19
N THR A 239 4.37 -0.55 -6.19
CA THR A 239 5.18 0.52 -5.62
C THR A 239 6.00 1.20 -6.72
N ASN A 240 6.51 2.39 -6.45
CA ASN A 240 7.49 2.98 -7.34
C ASN A 240 8.80 2.17 -7.26
N PRO A 241 9.46 1.85 -8.39
CA PRO A 241 10.70 1.09 -8.40
C PRO A 241 11.78 1.68 -7.50
N GLY A 242 12.46 0.82 -6.74
CA GLY A 242 13.48 1.17 -5.77
C GLY A 242 12.97 1.28 -4.33
N ALA A 243 13.88 1.63 -3.44
CA ALA A 243 13.61 1.88 -2.03
C ALA A 243 14.38 3.12 -1.58
N VAL A 244 13.96 3.72 -0.48
CA VAL A 244 14.59 4.90 0.12
C VAL A 244 14.63 4.76 1.64
N SER A 245 15.67 5.33 2.25
CA SER A 245 15.73 5.53 3.69
C SER A 245 14.93 6.78 4.09
N THR A 246 14.51 6.85 5.34
CA THR A 246 13.83 8.05 5.85
C THR A 246 14.76 9.26 5.84
N ILE A 247 16.07 9.07 6.08
CA ILE A 247 17.09 10.14 5.96
C ILE A 247 17.09 10.72 4.56
N GLU A 248 17.16 9.88 3.51
CA GLU A 248 17.11 10.35 2.11
C GLU A 248 15.85 11.18 1.83
N VAL A 249 14.68 10.76 2.33
CA VAL A 249 13.44 11.54 2.16
C VAL A 249 13.52 12.88 2.87
N ILE A 250 14.06 12.94 4.09
CA ILE A 250 14.25 14.19 4.83
C ILE A 250 15.24 15.14 4.13
N GLU A 251 16.29 14.61 3.55
CA GLU A 251 17.25 15.41 2.77
C GLU A 251 16.58 16.05 1.55
N LEU A 252 15.70 15.29 0.86
CA LEU A 252 14.88 15.84 -0.23
C LEU A 252 13.93 16.94 0.28
N VAL A 253 13.24 16.71 1.41
CA VAL A 253 12.37 17.72 2.05
C VAL A 253 13.15 18.98 2.40
N ARG A 254 14.32 18.84 3.04
CA ARG A 254 15.19 19.98 3.39
C ARG A 254 15.65 20.76 2.18
N ARG A 255 16.09 20.06 1.15
CA ARG A 255 16.61 20.66 -0.09
C ARG A 255 15.55 21.42 -0.86
N ILE A 256 14.34 20.86 -0.98
CA ILE A 256 13.30 21.39 -1.87
C ILE A 256 12.37 22.35 -1.13
N LEU A 257 11.83 21.94 0.03
CA LEU A 257 10.85 22.75 0.76
C LEU A 257 11.50 23.75 1.73
N LYS A 258 12.77 23.53 2.11
CA LYS A 258 13.55 24.39 3.03
C LYS A 258 12.78 24.73 4.32
N PRO A 259 12.21 23.75 5.02
CA PRO A 259 11.40 24.01 6.21
C PRO A 259 12.25 24.66 7.31
N ASN A 260 11.64 25.62 8.02
CA ASN A 260 12.31 26.27 9.16
C ASN A 260 12.20 25.40 10.45
N ARG A 261 12.69 24.14 10.37
CA ARG A 261 12.75 23.22 11.52
C ARG A 261 13.86 22.20 11.38
N ALA A 262 14.42 21.77 12.51
CA ALA A 262 15.25 20.57 12.58
C ALA A 262 14.38 19.32 12.58
N PHE A 263 14.88 18.24 12.00
CA PHE A 263 14.29 16.90 12.13
C PHE A 263 15.11 16.11 13.14
N GLU A 264 14.46 15.71 14.22
CA GLU A 264 15.04 14.83 15.22
C GLU A 264 14.68 13.38 14.90
N PHE A 265 15.59 12.46 15.21
CA PHE A 265 15.37 11.03 15.03
C PHE A 265 15.24 10.33 16.38
N TRP A 266 14.48 9.24 16.41
CA TRP A 266 14.53 8.30 17.52
C TRP A 266 15.92 7.68 17.58
N ARG A 267 16.45 7.51 18.79
CA ARG A 267 17.83 7.01 19.00
C ARG A 267 17.96 5.52 18.79
N SER A 268 16.85 4.78 18.98
CA SER A 268 16.78 3.34 18.82
C SER A 268 15.35 2.88 18.59
N ASP A 269 15.18 1.64 18.14
CA ASP A 269 13.89 0.95 18.03
C ASP A 269 13.20 0.85 19.39
N GLU A 270 13.98 0.57 20.46
CA GLU A 270 13.44 0.49 21.82
C GLU A 270 12.81 1.83 22.26
N GLU A 271 13.48 2.95 22.01
CA GLU A 271 12.92 4.28 22.31
C GLU A 271 11.66 4.54 21.49
N PHE A 272 11.68 4.22 20.20
CA PHE A 272 10.53 4.39 19.30
C PHE A 272 9.32 3.57 19.76
N TYR A 273 9.48 2.28 20.02
CA TYR A 273 8.37 1.41 20.45
C TYR A 273 7.90 1.74 21.88
N ARG A 274 8.76 2.26 22.73
CA ARG A 274 8.37 2.68 24.09
C ARG A 274 7.48 3.93 24.08
N PHE A 275 7.73 4.89 23.18
CA PHE A 275 7.11 6.21 23.26
C PHE A 275 6.19 6.57 22.09
N ALA A 276 6.33 5.94 20.94
CA ALA A 276 5.64 6.38 19.72
C ALA A 276 4.78 5.32 19.04
N ALA A 277 5.12 4.03 19.14
CA ALA A 277 4.40 2.97 18.44
C ALA A 277 3.95 1.86 19.38
N LYS A 278 2.68 1.46 19.25
CA LYS A 278 2.11 0.33 20.01
C LYS A 278 2.14 -0.98 19.22
N ALA A 279 1.99 -0.87 17.90
CA ALA A 279 2.01 -2.01 16.98
C ALA A 279 3.40 -2.18 16.35
N PRO A 280 3.87 -3.40 16.11
CA PRO A 280 5.03 -3.64 15.29
C PRO A 280 4.90 -2.96 13.91
N ARG A 281 5.99 -2.37 13.41
CA ARG A 281 6.03 -1.72 12.10
C ARG A 281 6.60 -2.66 11.06
N SER A 282 5.95 -2.71 9.92
CA SER A 282 6.48 -3.31 8.72
C SER A 282 7.38 -2.29 8.02
N ASN A 283 8.61 -2.64 7.77
CA ASN A 283 9.54 -1.87 6.94
C ASN A 283 10.14 -2.83 5.92
N CYS A 284 9.90 -2.61 4.64
CA CYS A 284 10.31 -3.60 3.64
C CYS A 284 10.56 -3.01 2.26
N ILE A 285 11.36 -3.73 1.50
CA ILE A 285 11.57 -3.54 0.07
C ILE A 285 10.66 -4.50 -0.69
N ILE A 286 9.99 -3.99 -1.72
CA ILE A 286 9.03 -4.72 -2.56
C ILE A 286 9.56 -4.78 -3.99
N ASP A 287 9.56 -5.96 -4.59
CA ASP A 287 9.89 -6.18 -6.00
C ASP A 287 8.66 -5.90 -6.87
N VAL A 288 8.88 -5.13 -7.92
CA VAL A 288 7.84 -4.71 -8.89
C VAL A 288 8.10 -5.25 -10.30
N SER A 289 9.00 -6.21 -10.45
CA SER A 289 9.38 -6.77 -11.76
C SER A 289 8.18 -7.34 -12.51
N LYS A 290 7.26 -7.99 -11.79
CA LYS A 290 6.05 -8.58 -12.37
C LYS A 290 5.15 -7.54 -13.05
N ILE A 291 4.88 -6.41 -12.39
CA ILE A 291 4.03 -5.37 -12.98
C ILE A 291 4.74 -4.68 -14.15
N LEU A 292 6.03 -4.42 -14.04
CA LEU A 292 6.81 -3.83 -15.14
C LEU A 292 6.86 -4.73 -16.37
N ALA A 293 6.89 -6.04 -16.20
CA ALA A 293 6.84 -7.01 -17.29
C ALA A 293 5.51 -6.98 -18.08
N THR A 294 4.43 -6.42 -17.53
CA THR A 294 3.16 -6.19 -18.25
C THR A 294 3.20 -4.97 -19.18
N GLY A 295 4.29 -4.20 -19.18
CA GLY A 295 4.42 -2.94 -19.90
C GLY A 295 3.76 -1.75 -19.20
N VAL A 296 3.32 -1.91 -17.96
CA VAL A 296 2.88 -0.80 -17.09
C VAL A 296 4.08 0.03 -16.68
N GLN A 297 3.96 1.35 -16.74
CA GLN A 297 5.04 2.28 -16.43
C GLN A 297 4.89 2.81 -15.00
N LEU A 298 5.97 2.72 -14.23
CA LEU A 298 6.11 3.30 -12.89
C LEU A 298 7.41 4.10 -12.84
N ARG A 299 7.34 5.32 -12.34
CA ARG A 299 8.53 6.17 -12.15
C ARG A 299 9.40 5.63 -11.00
N PRO A 300 10.74 5.78 -11.04
CA PRO A 300 11.58 5.53 -9.88
C PRO A 300 11.09 6.29 -8.64
N VAL A 301 11.24 5.70 -7.46
CA VAL A 301 10.70 6.27 -6.21
C VAL A 301 11.31 7.66 -5.91
N ARG A 302 12.61 7.85 -6.18
CA ARG A 302 13.28 9.13 -5.95
C ARG A 302 12.71 10.23 -6.86
N ASP A 303 12.48 9.93 -8.14
CA ASP A 303 11.90 10.87 -9.10
C ASP A 303 10.47 11.26 -8.70
N ALA A 304 9.68 10.29 -8.25
CA ALA A 304 8.32 10.52 -7.78
C ALA A 304 8.27 11.38 -6.50
N LEU A 305 9.21 11.18 -5.56
CA LEU A 305 9.35 11.99 -4.35
C LEU A 305 9.75 13.42 -4.68
N GLU A 306 10.78 13.59 -5.52
CA GLU A 306 11.27 14.90 -5.91
C GLU A 306 10.22 15.72 -6.66
N ASP A 307 9.50 15.09 -7.60
CA ASP A 307 8.38 15.72 -8.31
C ASP A 307 7.25 16.13 -7.38
N SER A 308 6.88 15.26 -6.42
CA SER A 308 5.85 15.55 -5.41
C SER A 308 6.24 16.74 -4.53
N LEU A 309 7.50 16.80 -4.09
CA LEU A 309 7.98 17.91 -3.26
C LEU A 309 8.09 19.22 -4.04
N LYS A 310 8.49 19.20 -5.31
CA LYS A 310 8.51 20.39 -6.18
C LYS A 310 7.10 20.96 -6.43
N LYS A 311 6.08 20.11 -6.40
CA LYS A 311 4.66 20.47 -6.60
C LYS A 311 3.87 20.54 -5.30
N TRP A 312 4.54 20.57 -4.16
CA TRP A 312 3.91 20.52 -2.84
C TRP A 312 2.92 21.68 -2.63
N CYS A 313 1.68 21.38 -2.21
CA CYS A 313 0.61 22.35 -1.94
C CYS A 313 -0.32 21.89 -0.79
#